data_5e9bcfcbd5ea86e08df3b50c7dd97a99
#
_entry.id   5e9bcfcbd5ea86e08df3b50c7dd97a99
#
_cell.length_a   1.000
_cell.length_b   1.000
_cell.length_c   1.000
_cell.angle_alpha   90.00
_cell.angle_beta   90.00
_cell.angle_gamma   90.00
#
_symmetry.space_group_name_H-M   'P 1'
#
loop_
_entity.id
_entity.type
_entity.pdbx_description
1 polymer ?
#
loop_
_entity_poly.entity_id
_entity_poly.type
_entity_poly.pdbx_seq_one_letter_code
_entity_poly.pdbx_strand_id
1 'polypeptide(L)'
;MKATLKAYPYSQVLDAVADMSHISIIGIKLLTAEYSGDVGICVSLDDGASYSNEVPLDDWLNTDVEDLWNSLPESRRVYFHFILHDNAALSRFKITYIN
;
A
#
# COMPACT_ATOMS: atom_id res chain seq x y z
N MET A 1 7.19 -36.46 -8.12
CA MET A 1 6.95 -35.83 -7.62
C MET A 1 6.63 -35.13 -7.50
N LYS A 2 6.37 -34.89 -7.48
CA LYS A 2 5.86 -34.16 -7.05
C LYS A 2 5.78 -33.13 -6.88
N ALA A 3 5.71 -32.91 -6.94
CA ALA A 3 5.62 -31.97 -6.57
C ALA A 3 5.36 -31.20 -6.42
N THR A 4 5.46 -31.06 -6.35
CA THR A 4 5.07 -30.27 -5.95
C THR A 4 4.99 -29.19 -6.00
N LEU A 5 4.86 -29.11 -6.50
CA LEU A 5 4.72 -28.08 -6.51
C LEU A 5 4.17 -27.25 -6.07
N LYS A 6 4.16 -27.45 -6.12
CA LYS A 6 3.52 -26.46 -5.59
C LYS A 6 4.09 -25.19 -5.59
N ALA A 7 3.70 -24.42 -6.00
CA ALA A 7 4.20 -23.11 -6.05
C ALA A 7 4.10 -22.45 -4.69
N TYR A 8 5.01 -22.77 -3.86
CA TYR A 8 4.95 -22.22 -2.51
C TYR A 8 6.20 -21.49 -2.17
N PRO A 9 6.08 -20.40 -1.42
CA PRO A 9 4.83 -19.80 -0.99
C PRO A 9 4.10 -19.16 -2.16
N TYR A 10 2.81 -19.17 -2.12
CA TYR A 10 1.97 -18.55 -3.12
C TYR A 10 1.78 -17.08 -2.75
N SER A 11 1.99 -16.19 -3.71
CA SER A 11 1.80 -14.75 -3.48
C SER A 11 0.90 -14.17 -4.56
N GLN A 12 0.05 -13.25 -4.17
CA GLN A 12 -0.81 -12.50 -5.07
C GLN A 12 -0.50 -11.03 -4.92
N VAL A 13 -0.43 -10.31 -6.03
CA VAL A 13 -0.16 -8.87 -6.02
C VAL A 13 -1.42 -8.12 -6.44
N LEU A 14 -1.81 -7.14 -5.63
CA LEU A 14 -2.92 -6.25 -5.92
C LEU A 14 -2.37 -4.84 -6.12
N ASP A 15 -2.74 -4.21 -7.21
CA ASP A 15 -2.33 -2.85 -7.51
C ASP A 15 -3.42 -1.88 -7.11
N ALA A 16 -3.02 -0.72 -6.60
CA ALA A 16 -3.95 0.34 -6.24
C ALA A 16 -3.29 1.70 -6.42
N VAL A 17 -4.10 2.73 -6.55
CA VAL A 17 -3.63 4.09 -6.60
C VAL A 17 -4.53 4.96 -5.72
N ALA A 18 -3.92 5.85 -4.95
CA ALA A 18 -4.63 6.86 -4.18
C ALA A 18 -4.37 8.21 -4.85
N ASP A 19 -5.43 8.85 -5.32
CA ASP A 19 -5.34 10.16 -5.96
C ASP A 19 -5.83 11.21 -4.97
N MET A 20 -4.90 12.03 -4.48
CA MET A 20 -5.17 13.09 -3.51
C MET A 20 -5.03 14.47 -4.14
N SER A 21 -5.23 14.55 -5.46
CA SER A 21 -5.03 15.80 -6.20
C SER A 21 -6.18 16.79 -6.06
N HIS A 22 -7.31 16.39 -5.48
CA HIS A 22 -8.43 17.30 -5.33
C HIS A 22 -8.04 18.48 -4.44
N ILE A 23 -8.40 19.68 -4.88
CA ILE A 23 -7.95 20.92 -4.24
C ILE A 23 -8.41 21.06 -2.78
N SER A 24 -9.50 20.42 -2.40
CA SER A 24 -10.00 20.47 -1.01
C SER A 24 -9.20 19.60 -0.06
N ILE A 25 -8.35 18.70 -0.55
CA ILE A 25 -7.55 17.81 0.28
C ILE A 25 -6.28 18.54 0.68
N ILE A 26 -6.09 18.77 1.98
CA ILE A 26 -4.96 19.54 2.50
C ILE A 26 -4.03 18.71 3.38
N GLY A 27 -4.32 17.43 3.57
CA GLY A 27 -3.46 16.55 4.34
C GLY A 27 -4.03 15.16 4.47
N ILE A 28 -3.29 14.30 5.15
CA ILE A 28 -3.70 12.94 5.48
C ILE A 28 -3.89 12.86 6.99
N LYS A 29 -5.03 12.31 7.40
CA LYS A 29 -5.37 12.19 8.81
C LYS A 29 -5.05 10.81 9.35
N LEU A 30 -5.35 9.75 8.60
CA LEU A 30 -5.30 8.39 9.11
C LEU A 30 -5.14 7.39 7.99
N LEU A 31 -4.36 6.35 8.25
CA LEU A 31 -4.19 5.19 7.39
C LEU A 31 -4.76 3.98 8.11
N THR A 32 -5.69 3.27 7.49
CA THR A 32 -6.29 2.07 8.09
C THR A 32 -6.42 0.97 7.05
N ALA A 33 -6.45 -0.28 7.53
CA ALA A 33 -6.65 -1.43 6.69
C ALA A 33 -7.32 -2.55 7.49
N GLU A 34 -8.09 -3.38 6.78
CA GLU A 34 -8.66 -4.62 7.32
C GLU A 34 -8.04 -5.76 6.53
N TYR A 35 -7.26 -6.60 7.18
CA TYR A 35 -6.54 -7.66 6.52
C TYR A 35 -6.27 -8.81 7.48
N SER A 36 -5.90 -9.94 6.91
CA SER A 36 -5.49 -11.11 7.69
C SER A 36 -4.27 -11.75 7.02
N GLY A 37 -3.42 -12.35 7.85
CA GLY A 37 -2.23 -13.02 7.36
C GLY A 37 -1.11 -12.05 7.05
N ASP A 38 -0.17 -12.51 6.23
CA ASP A 38 1.05 -11.79 5.89
C ASP A 38 0.83 -10.94 4.64
N VAL A 39 0.59 -9.65 4.83
CA VAL A 39 0.39 -8.70 3.74
C VAL A 39 1.55 -7.71 3.75
N GLY A 40 2.25 -7.63 2.61
CA GLY A 40 3.30 -6.64 2.40
C GLY A 40 2.83 -5.52 1.50
N ILE A 41 3.58 -4.43 1.48
CA ILE A 41 3.25 -3.26 0.67
C ILE A 41 4.53 -2.68 0.08
N CYS A 42 4.46 -2.31 -1.19
CA CYS A 42 5.46 -1.49 -1.87
C CYS A 42 4.78 -0.20 -2.31
N VAL A 43 5.47 0.92 -2.19
CA VAL A 43 4.88 2.24 -2.42
C VAL A 43 5.71 2.99 -3.45
N SER A 44 5.03 3.65 -4.39
CA SER A 44 5.66 4.55 -5.35
C SER A 44 5.21 5.98 -5.09
N LEU A 45 6.19 6.87 -4.97
CA LEU A 45 5.99 8.31 -4.83
C LEU A 45 6.48 9.07 -6.07
N ASP A 46 6.66 8.37 -7.19
CA ASP A 46 7.12 8.97 -8.45
C ASP A 46 6.26 8.52 -9.63
N ASP A 47 4.96 8.44 -9.41
CA ASP A 47 3.95 8.09 -10.41
C ASP A 47 4.16 6.70 -11.02
N GLY A 48 4.64 5.76 -10.21
CA GLY A 48 4.81 4.38 -10.65
C GLY A 48 6.14 4.08 -11.32
N ALA A 49 7.04 5.07 -11.41
CA ALA A 49 8.34 4.85 -12.05
C ALA A 49 9.23 3.91 -11.23
N SER A 50 9.13 3.98 -9.92
CA SER A 50 9.85 3.07 -9.03
C SER A 50 9.04 2.84 -7.76
N TYR A 51 9.30 1.71 -7.11
CA TYR A 51 8.61 1.31 -5.88
C TYR A 51 9.62 1.04 -4.78
N SER A 52 9.22 1.31 -3.55
CA SER A 52 10.01 0.94 -2.39
C SER A 52 10.12 -0.58 -2.27
N ASN A 53 11.06 -1.03 -1.44
CA ASN A 53 11.11 -2.43 -1.04
C ASN A 53 9.84 -2.78 -0.27
N GLU A 54 9.48 -4.05 -0.31
CA GLU A 54 8.34 -4.53 0.44
C GLU A 54 8.59 -4.39 1.94
N VAL A 55 7.59 -3.84 2.64
CA VAL A 55 7.56 -3.82 4.10
C VAL A 55 6.23 -4.42 4.56
N PRO A 56 6.13 -4.92 5.79
CA PRO A 56 4.85 -5.38 6.32
C PRO A 56 3.82 -4.24 6.29
N LEU A 57 2.59 -4.57 5.93
CA LEU A 57 1.52 -3.57 5.88
C LEU A 57 1.34 -2.87 7.23
N ASP A 58 1.47 -3.61 8.32
CA ASP A 58 1.35 -3.05 9.67
C ASP A 58 2.38 -1.95 9.91
N ASP A 59 3.62 -2.15 9.45
CA ASP A 59 4.66 -1.13 9.59
C ASP A 59 4.29 0.14 8.82
N TRP A 60 3.76 -0.04 7.60
CA TRP A 60 3.40 1.11 6.78
C TRP A 60 2.21 1.88 7.37
N LEU A 61 1.26 1.20 7.99
CA LEU A 61 0.11 1.84 8.64
C LEU A 61 0.52 2.74 9.81
N ASN A 62 1.71 2.52 10.36
CA ASN A 62 2.27 3.35 11.44
C ASN A 62 3.13 4.50 10.91
N THR A 63 3.15 4.73 9.60
CA THR A 63 3.87 5.85 9.00
C THR A 63 3.32 7.17 9.52
N ASP A 64 4.22 8.13 9.75
CA ASP A 64 3.82 9.48 10.11
C ASP A 64 3.09 10.11 8.92
N VAL A 65 1.82 10.44 9.12
CA VAL A 65 0.96 10.91 8.02
C VAL A 65 1.38 12.30 7.53
N GLU A 66 1.94 13.13 8.39
CA GLU A 66 2.43 14.45 7.98
C GLU A 66 3.65 14.30 7.08
N ASP A 67 4.59 13.43 7.46
CA ASP A 67 5.76 13.15 6.63
C ASP A 67 5.34 12.57 5.29
N LEU A 68 4.36 11.66 5.30
CA LEU A 68 3.85 11.09 4.05
C LEU A 68 3.28 12.18 3.15
N TRP A 69 2.44 13.05 3.70
CA TRP A 69 1.85 14.13 2.93
C TRP A 69 2.92 15.03 2.31
N ASN A 70 3.95 15.37 3.08
CA ASN A 70 5.03 16.23 2.61
C ASN A 70 5.94 15.53 1.59
N SER A 71 5.89 14.22 1.50
CA SER A 71 6.68 13.43 0.56
C SER A 71 5.97 13.16 -0.76
N LEU A 72 4.70 13.55 -0.89
CA LEU A 72 3.93 13.27 -2.09
C LEU A 72 4.49 14.02 -3.30
N PRO A 73 4.42 13.39 -4.50
CA PRO A 73 4.80 14.08 -5.74
C PRO A 73 3.80 15.19 -6.07
N GLU A 74 4.12 16.02 -7.06
CA GLU A 74 3.21 17.07 -7.50
C GLU A 74 1.86 16.54 -7.94
N SER A 75 1.83 15.33 -8.50
CA SER A 75 0.59 14.70 -8.93
C SER A 75 -0.33 14.37 -7.77
N ARG A 76 0.19 14.32 -6.55
CA ARG A 76 -0.55 13.91 -5.35
C ARG A 76 -1.12 12.49 -5.49
N ARG A 77 -0.48 11.65 -6.28
CA ARG A 77 -0.87 10.25 -6.43
C ARG A 77 0.16 9.35 -5.77
N VAL A 78 -0.33 8.32 -5.08
CA VAL A 78 0.51 7.28 -4.49
C VAL A 78 0.08 5.96 -5.08
N TYR A 79 1.03 5.21 -5.60
CA TYR A 79 0.77 3.90 -6.19
C TYR A 79 1.21 2.83 -5.23
N PHE A 80 0.44 1.77 -5.14
CA PHE A 80 0.69 0.69 -4.20
C PHE A 80 0.70 -0.66 -4.90
N HIS A 81 1.60 -1.53 -4.46
CA HIS A 81 1.50 -2.97 -4.68
C HIS A 81 1.29 -3.60 -3.32
N PHE A 82 0.17 -4.28 -3.14
CA PHE A 82 -0.08 -5.09 -1.95
C PHE A 82 0.29 -6.53 -2.29
N ILE A 83 1.12 -7.13 -1.47
CA ILE A 83 1.60 -8.50 -1.70
C ILE A 83 0.98 -9.39 -0.63
N LEU A 84 0.11 -10.28 -1.07
CA LEU A 84 -0.60 -11.18 -0.19
C LEU A 84 0.14 -12.52 -0.22
N HIS A 85 0.81 -12.85 0.86
CA HIS A 85 1.58 -14.09 0.99
C HIS A 85 0.68 -15.20 1.49
N ASP A 86 0.85 -16.41 0.94
CA ASP A 86 0.11 -17.60 1.35
C ASP A 86 -1.41 -17.38 1.30
N ASN A 87 -2.08 -17.46 2.43
CA ASN A 87 -3.52 -17.33 2.53
C ASN A 87 -3.94 -15.95 3.05
N ALA A 88 -3.07 -14.95 2.91
CA ALA A 88 -3.39 -13.61 3.36
C ALA A 88 -4.52 -13.00 2.55
N ALA A 89 -5.25 -12.10 3.18
CA ALA A 89 -6.36 -11.40 2.53
C ALA A 89 -6.34 -9.93 2.95
N LEU A 90 -6.68 -9.07 2.00
CA LEU A 90 -6.85 -7.63 2.25
C LEU A 90 -8.27 -7.28 1.83
N SER A 91 -9.12 -6.92 2.80
CA SER A 91 -10.53 -6.60 2.53
C SER A 91 -10.79 -5.11 2.44
N ARG A 92 -9.93 -4.29 3.04
CA ARG A 92 -10.08 -2.84 2.98
C ARG A 92 -8.74 -2.17 3.21
N PHE A 93 -8.49 -1.11 2.43
CA PHE A 93 -7.38 -0.19 2.64
C PHE A 93 -7.95 1.22 2.50
N LYS A 94 -7.69 2.08 3.48
CA LYS A 94 -8.34 3.39 3.52
C LYS A 94 -7.36 4.47 3.95
N ILE A 95 -7.38 5.57 3.20
CA ILE A 95 -6.67 6.79 3.56
C ILE A 95 -7.73 7.85 3.88
N THR A 96 -7.72 8.35 5.10
CA THR A 96 -8.65 9.40 5.52
C THR A 96 -7.96 10.74 5.35
N TYR A 97 -8.61 11.66 4.66
CA TYR A 97 -8.05 12.95 4.29
C TYR A 97 -8.46 14.04 5.26
N ILE A 98 -7.65 15.12 5.28
CA ILE A 98 -7.99 16.37 5.93
C ILE A 98 -8.47 17.32 4.84
N ASN A 99 -9.66 17.87 5.03
CA ASN A 99 -10.25 18.81 4.07
C ASN A 99 -10.22 20.22 4.63
#